data_cf42efe220fb7e7c0af0f9a4515db96e
#
_entry.id   cf42efe220fb7e7c0af0f9a4515db96e
#
_cell.length_a   1.000
_cell.length_b   1.000
_cell.length_c   1.000
_cell.angle_alpha   90.00
_cell.angle_beta   90.00
_cell.angle_gamma   90.00
#
_symmetry.space_group_name_H-M   'P 1'
#
loop_
_entity.id
_entity.type
_entity.pdbx_description
1 polymer ?
#
loop_
_entity_poly.entity_id
_entity_poly.type
_entity_poly.pdbx_seq_one_letter_code
_entity_poly.pdbx_strand_id
1 'polypeptide(L)'
;MDIHQQFNLEGKVAIITGSSKGIGKAIARGLAEKGAQVIISSRSQDACDEVVKEFTEQGLKAFGIACHTGKEDQRKALVDQTINELGRIDILVNNAAINPVFGPIEDVDPAIFDKIMDVNVKAPWALSNLVLPHMQEHKNGSIINIASVEALTPGLGLGLYSTSKAAILMLTKNQAKEWGQYGIRANAICPGLIQTKFSAALWTNEKLLHKVQKTIPSGRMGQPEEMIGLATLLASEAGSYMTGGVYTADGGYMIAG
;
A
#
# COMPACT_ATOMS: atom_id res chain seq x y z
N MET A 1 22.99 13.12 11.77
CA MET A 1 22.75 11.90 10.93
C MET A 1 22.77 12.36 9.49
N ASP A 2 23.57 11.70 8.64
CA ASP A 2 23.63 12.00 7.21
C ASP A 2 22.30 11.68 6.54
N ILE A 3 21.90 12.48 5.54
CA ILE A 3 20.64 12.32 4.81
C ILE A 3 20.52 10.91 4.19
N HIS A 4 21.62 10.36 3.67
CA HIS A 4 21.63 9.02 3.10
C HIS A 4 21.32 7.94 4.14
N GLN A 5 21.83 8.11 5.37
CA GLN A 5 21.57 7.19 6.48
C GLN A 5 20.12 7.26 6.96
N GLN A 6 19.47 8.43 6.86
CA GLN A 6 18.06 8.57 7.25
C GLN A 6 17.13 7.72 6.40
N PHE A 7 17.47 7.47 5.14
CA PHE A 7 16.69 6.65 4.21
C PHE A 7 17.19 5.19 4.12
N ASN A 8 18.20 4.80 4.92
CA ASN A 8 18.72 3.44 4.92
C ASN A 8 17.73 2.49 5.60
N LEU A 9 17.44 1.36 4.95
CA LEU A 9 16.59 0.29 5.45
C LEU A 9 17.33 -1.04 5.62
N GLU A 10 18.66 -1.02 5.68
CA GLU A 10 19.45 -2.22 5.87
C GLU A 10 19.07 -2.93 7.19
N GLY A 11 18.88 -4.26 7.12
CA GLY A 11 18.43 -5.05 8.26
C GLY A 11 16.95 -4.95 8.60
N LYS A 12 16.17 -4.15 7.84
CA LYS A 12 14.71 -4.05 7.98
C LYS A 12 14.01 -5.10 7.14
N VAL A 13 12.88 -5.60 7.63
CA VAL A 13 12.00 -6.53 6.92
C VAL A 13 10.67 -5.84 6.63
N ALA A 14 10.26 -5.85 5.36
CA ALA A 14 9.05 -5.20 4.89
C ALA A 14 8.08 -6.21 4.24
N ILE A 15 6.85 -6.26 4.70
CA ILE A 15 5.75 -6.98 4.03
C ILE A 15 4.99 -5.99 3.16
N ILE A 16 4.85 -6.28 1.86
CA ILE A 16 4.08 -5.46 0.93
C ILE A 16 2.98 -6.31 0.28
N THR A 17 1.71 -6.04 0.61
CA THR A 17 0.58 -6.77 0.03
C THR A 17 0.25 -6.26 -1.37
N GLY A 18 -0.15 -7.16 -2.27
CA GLY A 18 -0.45 -6.81 -3.67
C GLY A 18 0.77 -6.35 -4.45
N SER A 19 1.95 -6.88 -4.15
CA SER A 19 3.24 -6.41 -4.68
C SER A 19 3.76 -7.19 -5.90
N SER A 20 2.94 -8.04 -6.52
CA SER A 20 3.34 -8.68 -7.80
C SER A 20 3.28 -7.73 -9.01
N LYS A 21 2.71 -6.52 -8.87
CA LYS A 21 2.59 -5.52 -9.95
C LYS A 21 2.23 -4.14 -9.42
N GLY A 22 2.31 -3.12 -10.31
CA GLY A 22 1.83 -1.76 -10.04
C GLY A 22 2.50 -1.10 -8.83
N ILE A 23 1.74 -0.31 -8.08
CA ILE A 23 2.23 0.47 -6.95
C ILE A 23 2.95 -0.40 -5.92
N GLY A 24 2.37 -1.56 -5.56
CA GLY A 24 2.98 -2.45 -4.58
C GLY A 24 4.35 -2.99 -5.01
N LYS A 25 4.50 -3.36 -6.30
CA LYS A 25 5.79 -3.81 -6.85
C LYS A 25 6.82 -2.69 -6.85
N ALA A 26 6.41 -1.48 -7.27
CA ALA A 26 7.30 -0.31 -7.27
C ALA A 26 7.76 0.04 -5.85
N ILE A 27 6.85 0.08 -4.86
CA ILE A 27 7.21 0.32 -3.46
C ILE A 27 8.16 -0.77 -2.95
N ALA A 28 7.86 -2.06 -3.20
CA ALA A 28 8.74 -3.15 -2.79
C ALA A 28 10.15 -2.99 -3.36
N ARG A 29 10.26 -2.62 -4.64
CA ARG A 29 11.54 -2.33 -5.28
C ARG A 29 12.29 -1.21 -4.58
N GLY A 30 11.64 -0.06 -4.37
CA GLY A 30 12.29 1.09 -3.74
C GLY A 30 12.76 0.81 -2.31
N LEU A 31 11.99 0.06 -1.51
CA LEU A 31 12.41 -0.35 -0.17
C LEU A 31 13.59 -1.32 -0.23
N ALA A 32 13.60 -2.28 -1.19
CA ALA A 32 14.71 -3.21 -1.39
C ALA A 32 15.99 -2.50 -1.85
N GLU A 33 15.90 -1.51 -2.75
CA GLU A 33 17.01 -0.67 -3.19
C GLU A 33 17.63 0.15 -2.03
N LYS A 34 16.86 0.38 -0.95
CA LYS A 34 17.34 1.01 0.29
C LYS A 34 17.85 0.00 1.33
N GLY A 35 17.94 -1.28 0.98
CA GLY A 35 18.55 -2.33 1.80
C GLY A 35 17.54 -3.21 2.56
N ALA A 36 16.24 -2.96 2.49
CA ALA A 36 15.26 -3.82 3.14
C ALA A 36 15.20 -5.22 2.50
N GLN A 37 14.90 -6.22 3.32
CA GLN A 37 14.43 -7.52 2.86
C GLN A 37 12.91 -7.42 2.66
N VAL A 38 12.43 -7.63 1.43
CA VAL A 38 11.02 -7.41 1.10
C VAL A 38 10.28 -8.71 0.87
N ILE A 39 9.09 -8.83 1.45
CA ILE A 39 8.15 -9.90 1.18
C ILE A 39 7.23 -9.46 0.05
N ILE A 40 7.38 -10.10 -1.09
CA ILE A 40 6.49 -9.96 -2.23
C ILE A 40 5.27 -10.84 -1.98
N SER A 41 4.10 -10.22 -1.83
CA SER A 41 2.89 -10.97 -1.53
C SER A 41 1.73 -10.63 -2.46
N SER A 42 1.14 -11.65 -3.05
CA SER A 42 -0.05 -11.59 -3.89
C SER A 42 -0.82 -12.92 -3.81
N ARG A 43 -1.94 -13.05 -4.52
CA ARG A 43 -2.77 -14.27 -4.48
C ARG A 43 -2.14 -15.49 -5.19
N SER A 44 -1.16 -15.27 -6.07
CA SER A 44 -0.48 -16.32 -6.84
C SER A 44 0.98 -16.39 -6.39
N GLN A 45 1.43 -17.60 -6.01
CA GLN A 45 2.83 -17.85 -5.67
C GLN A 45 3.72 -17.63 -6.90
N ASP A 46 3.34 -18.15 -8.06
CA ASP A 46 4.12 -17.98 -9.30
C ASP A 46 4.38 -16.48 -9.61
N ALA A 47 3.33 -15.64 -9.44
CA ALA A 47 3.48 -14.21 -9.66
C ALA A 47 4.36 -13.50 -8.60
N CYS A 48 4.47 -14.06 -7.40
CA CYS A 48 5.43 -13.59 -6.39
C CYS A 48 6.84 -14.03 -6.78
N ASP A 49 7.01 -15.28 -7.18
CA ASP A 49 8.30 -15.87 -7.54
C ASP A 49 8.92 -15.20 -8.79
N GLU A 50 8.11 -14.82 -9.77
CA GLU A 50 8.55 -14.01 -10.92
C GLU A 50 9.18 -12.68 -10.48
N VAL A 51 8.55 -11.96 -9.54
CA VAL A 51 9.08 -10.69 -9.01
C VAL A 51 10.32 -10.93 -8.15
N VAL A 52 10.32 -11.97 -7.33
CA VAL A 52 11.49 -12.36 -6.52
C VAL A 52 12.70 -12.64 -7.42
N LYS A 53 12.49 -13.41 -8.48
CA LYS A 53 13.54 -13.69 -9.46
C LYS A 53 14.10 -12.40 -10.06
N GLU A 54 13.21 -11.52 -10.57
CA GLU A 54 13.59 -10.22 -11.14
C GLU A 54 14.42 -9.37 -10.14
N PHE A 55 14.01 -9.33 -8.88
CA PHE A 55 14.69 -8.54 -7.85
C PHE A 55 16.04 -9.16 -7.48
N THR A 56 16.10 -10.48 -7.33
CA THR A 56 17.32 -11.20 -6.99
C THR A 56 18.40 -11.09 -8.10
N GLU A 57 17.99 -11.13 -9.37
CA GLU A 57 18.89 -10.89 -10.51
C GLU A 57 19.52 -9.48 -10.48
N GLN A 58 18.89 -8.55 -9.79
CA GLN A 58 19.39 -7.17 -9.57
C GLN A 58 20.13 -7.01 -8.22
N GLY A 59 20.35 -8.11 -7.49
CA GLY A 59 21.03 -8.09 -6.17
C GLY A 59 20.15 -7.62 -5.02
N LEU A 60 18.83 -7.50 -5.21
CA LEU A 60 17.88 -7.10 -4.18
C LEU A 60 17.44 -8.31 -3.34
N LYS A 61 17.18 -8.09 -2.06
CA LYS A 61 16.74 -9.14 -1.12
C LYS A 61 15.22 -9.23 -1.12
N ALA A 62 14.66 -10.27 -1.74
CA ALA A 62 13.23 -10.48 -1.84
C ALA A 62 12.83 -11.94 -1.58
N PHE A 63 11.63 -12.14 -1.01
CA PHE A 63 11.02 -13.44 -0.73
C PHE A 63 9.57 -13.42 -1.18
N GLY A 64 9.07 -14.54 -1.72
CA GLY A 64 7.72 -14.66 -2.23
C GLY A 64 6.82 -15.45 -1.29
N ILE A 65 5.74 -14.85 -0.79
CA ILE A 65 4.74 -15.55 0.03
C ILE A 65 3.34 -15.23 -0.50
N ALA A 66 2.65 -16.24 -1.02
CA ALA A 66 1.29 -16.06 -1.51
C ALA A 66 0.32 -15.76 -0.36
N CYS A 67 -0.52 -14.74 -0.55
CA CYS A 67 -1.57 -14.40 0.39
C CYS A 67 -2.77 -13.76 -0.32
N HIS A 68 -3.93 -14.38 -0.19
CA HIS A 68 -5.20 -13.71 -0.45
C HIS A 68 -5.61 -12.96 0.81
N THR A 69 -5.40 -11.64 0.84
CA THR A 69 -5.60 -10.81 2.05
C THR A 69 -7.02 -10.87 2.65
N GLY A 70 -8.04 -11.26 1.88
CA GLY A 70 -9.39 -11.52 2.38
C GLY A 70 -9.52 -12.82 3.20
N LYS A 71 -8.52 -13.71 3.21
CA LYS A 71 -8.54 -14.98 3.94
C LYS A 71 -7.70 -14.90 5.22
N GLU A 72 -8.31 -15.21 6.35
CA GLU A 72 -7.69 -15.07 7.67
C GLU A 72 -6.49 -16.01 7.85
N ASP A 73 -6.65 -17.28 7.49
CA ASP A 73 -5.62 -18.29 7.52
C ASP A 73 -4.37 -17.89 6.73
N GLN A 74 -4.57 -17.29 5.55
CA GLN A 74 -3.47 -16.86 4.70
C GLN A 74 -2.78 -15.60 5.21
N ARG A 75 -3.52 -14.67 5.83
CA ARG A 75 -2.89 -13.51 6.51
C ARG A 75 -2.02 -13.96 7.68
N LYS A 76 -2.48 -14.91 8.48
CA LYS A 76 -1.70 -15.48 9.58
C LYS A 76 -0.46 -16.18 9.03
N ALA A 77 -0.61 -17.06 8.03
CA ALA A 77 0.49 -17.76 7.40
C ALA A 77 1.55 -16.79 6.82
N LEU A 78 1.14 -15.66 6.21
CA LEU A 78 2.06 -14.63 5.71
C LEU A 78 2.95 -14.09 6.82
N VAL A 79 2.38 -13.73 7.97
CA VAL A 79 3.13 -13.18 9.11
C VAL A 79 4.00 -14.26 9.74
N ASP A 80 3.46 -15.45 10.02
CA ASP A 80 4.18 -16.56 10.64
C ASP A 80 5.40 -17.00 9.78
N GLN A 81 5.23 -17.14 8.46
CA GLN A 81 6.31 -17.47 7.55
C GLN A 81 7.37 -16.36 7.49
N THR A 82 6.96 -15.08 7.46
CA THR A 82 7.91 -13.97 7.49
C THR A 82 8.76 -14.00 8.75
N ILE A 83 8.15 -14.24 9.91
CA ILE A 83 8.89 -14.35 11.18
C ILE A 83 9.83 -15.56 11.20
N ASN A 84 9.36 -16.72 10.72
CA ASN A 84 10.17 -17.92 10.69
C ASN A 84 11.40 -17.77 9.78
N GLU A 85 11.27 -17.10 8.63
CA GLU A 85 12.36 -16.94 7.66
C GLU A 85 13.30 -15.78 8.01
N LEU A 86 12.78 -14.67 8.53
CA LEU A 86 13.54 -13.42 8.66
C LEU A 86 13.63 -12.89 10.11
N GLY A 87 12.91 -13.49 11.05
CA GLY A 87 13.01 -13.20 12.49
C GLY A 87 12.38 -11.91 12.96
N ARG A 88 11.90 -11.04 12.04
CA ARG A 88 11.34 -9.72 12.38
C ARG A 88 10.42 -9.17 11.30
N ILE A 89 9.60 -8.18 11.67
CA ILE A 89 8.82 -7.36 10.74
C ILE A 89 8.92 -5.91 11.21
N ASP A 90 9.46 -5.03 10.38
CA ASP A 90 9.63 -3.60 10.68
C ASP A 90 8.66 -2.72 9.92
N ILE A 91 8.27 -3.14 8.71
CA ILE A 91 7.46 -2.34 7.80
C ILE A 91 6.31 -3.20 7.27
N LEU A 92 5.08 -2.66 7.33
CA LEU A 92 3.92 -3.24 6.67
C LEU A 92 3.34 -2.24 5.69
N VAL A 93 3.28 -2.60 4.40
CA VAL A 93 2.58 -1.81 3.37
C VAL A 93 1.29 -2.52 2.99
N ASN A 94 0.16 -2.01 3.48
CA ASN A 94 -1.17 -2.44 3.11
C ASN A 94 -1.56 -1.81 1.77
N ASN A 95 -1.18 -2.46 0.66
CA ASN A 95 -1.44 -1.98 -0.69
C ASN A 95 -2.52 -2.78 -1.43
N ALA A 96 -2.72 -4.07 -1.10
CA ALA A 96 -3.73 -4.88 -1.77
C ALA A 96 -5.13 -4.27 -1.62
N ALA A 97 -5.82 -4.08 -2.75
CA ALA A 97 -7.18 -3.57 -2.78
C ALA A 97 -7.94 -4.08 -4.02
N ILE A 98 -9.25 -3.98 -3.98
CA ILE A 98 -10.14 -4.29 -5.09
C ILE A 98 -11.15 -3.15 -5.32
N ASN A 99 -11.58 -3.02 -6.55
CA ASN A 99 -12.78 -2.27 -6.96
C ASN A 99 -13.44 -3.03 -8.11
N PRO A 100 -14.28 -4.02 -7.82
CA PRO A 100 -14.88 -4.89 -8.84
C PRO A 100 -16.09 -4.28 -9.55
N VAL A 101 -16.57 -3.11 -9.14
CA VAL A 101 -17.78 -2.49 -9.64
C VAL A 101 -17.54 -1.00 -9.91
N PHE A 102 -18.19 -0.51 -10.98
CA PHE A 102 -18.27 0.91 -11.33
C PHE A 102 -19.72 1.21 -11.73
N GLY A 103 -20.36 2.12 -11.01
CA GLY A 103 -21.78 2.49 -11.23
C GLY A 103 -22.40 3.18 -10.03
N PRO A 104 -23.72 3.45 -10.10
CA PRO A 104 -24.48 4.04 -9.00
C PRO A 104 -24.37 3.21 -7.72
N ILE A 105 -24.31 3.88 -6.57
CA ILE A 105 -24.09 3.21 -5.28
C ILE A 105 -25.28 2.34 -4.87
N GLU A 106 -26.47 2.72 -5.26
CA GLU A 106 -27.73 2.02 -4.99
C GLU A 106 -27.85 0.68 -5.72
N ASP A 107 -27.14 0.51 -6.83
CA ASP A 107 -27.18 -0.71 -7.66
C ASP A 107 -26.16 -1.78 -7.20
N VAL A 108 -25.39 -1.51 -6.14
CA VAL A 108 -24.34 -2.43 -5.74
C VAL A 108 -24.91 -3.58 -4.90
N ASP A 109 -24.64 -4.82 -5.34
CA ASP A 109 -25.01 -6.03 -4.62
C ASP A 109 -24.34 -6.07 -3.21
N PRO A 110 -25.10 -6.40 -2.14
CA PRO A 110 -24.56 -6.54 -0.78
C PRO A 110 -23.34 -7.45 -0.67
N ALA A 111 -23.27 -8.53 -1.45
CA ALA A 111 -22.09 -9.41 -1.47
C ALA A 111 -20.83 -8.72 -2.02
N ILE A 112 -21.00 -7.77 -2.94
CA ILE A 112 -19.90 -6.94 -3.44
C ILE A 112 -19.47 -5.92 -2.38
N PHE A 113 -20.42 -5.34 -1.63
CA PHE A 113 -20.12 -4.49 -0.48
C PHE A 113 -19.23 -5.25 0.53
N ASP A 114 -19.66 -6.43 0.96
CA ASP A 114 -18.93 -7.26 1.93
C ASP A 114 -17.50 -7.58 1.42
N LYS A 115 -17.40 -7.96 0.15
CA LYS A 115 -16.11 -8.27 -0.47
C LYS A 115 -15.15 -7.07 -0.51
N ILE A 116 -15.67 -5.87 -0.82
CA ILE A 116 -14.87 -4.63 -0.81
C ILE A 116 -14.40 -4.32 0.61
N MET A 117 -15.30 -4.38 1.60
CA MET A 117 -14.97 -4.10 3.00
C MET A 117 -14.00 -5.13 3.58
N ASP A 118 -14.18 -6.41 3.26
CA ASP A 118 -13.26 -7.48 3.71
C ASP A 118 -11.84 -7.28 3.19
N VAL A 119 -11.68 -6.96 1.90
CA VAL A 119 -10.35 -6.82 1.30
C VAL A 119 -9.73 -5.46 1.57
N ASN A 120 -10.51 -4.37 1.43
CA ASN A 120 -9.96 -3.01 1.49
C ASN A 120 -9.85 -2.45 2.91
N VAL A 121 -10.63 -2.96 3.87
CA VAL A 121 -10.68 -2.41 5.24
C VAL A 121 -10.28 -3.46 6.28
N LYS A 122 -11.01 -4.60 6.35
CA LYS A 122 -10.77 -5.63 7.36
C LYS A 122 -9.39 -6.29 7.21
N ALA A 123 -8.93 -6.53 5.99
CA ALA A 123 -7.63 -7.16 5.77
C ALA A 123 -6.47 -6.27 6.22
N PRO A 124 -6.38 -4.96 5.87
CA PRO A 124 -5.38 -4.04 6.43
C PRO A 124 -5.40 -3.96 7.95
N TRP A 125 -6.59 -3.86 8.55
CA TRP A 125 -6.76 -3.87 10.00
C TRP A 125 -6.21 -5.17 10.62
N ALA A 126 -6.61 -6.32 10.09
CA ALA A 126 -6.21 -7.62 10.62
C ALA A 126 -4.71 -7.89 10.46
N LEU A 127 -4.12 -7.56 9.29
CA LEU A 127 -2.67 -7.69 9.08
C LEU A 127 -1.89 -6.78 10.03
N SER A 128 -2.35 -5.55 10.22
CA SER A 128 -1.70 -4.62 11.16
C SER A 128 -1.72 -5.17 12.58
N ASN A 129 -2.82 -5.79 13.03
CA ASN A 129 -2.89 -6.43 14.34
C ASN A 129 -1.98 -7.66 14.45
N LEU A 130 -1.83 -8.44 13.38
CA LEU A 130 -0.95 -9.62 13.37
C LEU A 130 0.54 -9.23 13.46
N VAL A 131 0.96 -8.15 12.82
CA VAL A 131 2.37 -7.68 12.90
C VAL A 131 2.66 -6.86 14.16
N LEU A 132 1.64 -6.33 14.83
CA LEU A 132 1.76 -5.45 15.99
C LEU A 132 2.64 -6.03 17.10
N PRO A 133 2.46 -7.29 17.58
CA PRO A 133 3.30 -7.84 18.66
C PRO A 133 4.79 -7.84 18.32
N HIS A 134 5.14 -8.17 17.06
CA HIS A 134 6.53 -8.21 16.58
C HIS A 134 7.15 -6.81 16.50
N MET A 135 6.37 -5.80 16.08
CA MET A 135 6.83 -4.40 16.09
C MET A 135 6.97 -3.86 17.51
N GLN A 136 6.07 -4.24 18.44
CA GLN A 136 6.15 -3.84 19.85
C GLN A 136 7.40 -4.40 20.54
N GLU A 137 7.79 -5.63 20.26
CA GLU A 137 9.00 -6.25 20.81
C GLU A 137 10.25 -5.42 20.48
N HIS A 138 10.31 -4.88 19.26
CA HIS A 138 11.43 -4.04 18.80
C HIS A 138 11.24 -2.55 19.09
N LYS A 139 10.10 -2.14 19.64
CA LYS A 139 9.71 -0.74 19.87
C LYS A 139 9.93 0.14 18.63
N ASN A 140 9.74 -0.42 17.45
CA ASN A 140 9.92 0.21 16.16
C ASN A 140 9.04 -0.47 15.13
N GLY A 141 8.27 0.32 14.38
CA GLY A 141 7.45 -0.18 13.29
C GLY A 141 6.92 0.94 12.42
N SER A 142 6.75 0.66 11.13
CA SER A 142 6.10 1.57 10.19
C SER A 142 4.99 0.85 9.43
N ILE A 143 3.76 1.34 9.59
CA ILE A 143 2.60 0.88 8.82
C ILE A 143 2.26 1.95 7.79
N ILE A 144 2.22 1.55 6.52
CA ILE A 144 1.88 2.40 5.39
C ILE A 144 0.61 1.84 4.73
N ASN A 145 -0.47 2.58 4.86
CA ASN A 145 -1.75 2.20 4.26
C ASN A 145 -1.93 2.91 2.92
N ILE A 146 -2.04 2.17 1.82
CA ILE A 146 -2.32 2.75 0.50
C ILE A 146 -3.83 2.99 0.39
N ALA A 147 -4.21 4.25 0.55
CA ALA A 147 -5.56 4.73 0.39
C ALA A 147 -5.84 5.12 -1.09
N SER A 148 -6.37 6.30 -1.33
CA SER A 148 -6.62 6.91 -2.64
C SER A 148 -7.04 8.37 -2.43
N VAL A 149 -6.92 9.21 -3.43
CA VAL A 149 -7.61 10.51 -3.47
C VAL A 149 -9.14 10.35 -3.33
N GLU A 150 -9.68 9.23 -3.76
CA GLU A 150 -11.09 8.83 -3.57
C GLU A 150 -11.51 8.75 -2.09
N ALA A 151 -10.56 8.64 -1.17
CA ALA A 151 -10.82 8.69 0.26
C ALA A 151 -11.10 10.12 0.78
N LEU A 152 -10.71 11.12 0.01
CA LEU A 152 -10.80 12.54 0.34
C LEU A 152 -11.96 13.21 -0.41
N THR A 153 -12.15 12.87 -1.69
CA THR A 153 -13.24 13.36 -2.53
C THR A 153 -13.76 12.23 -3.41
N PRO A 154 -15.03 11.84 -3.29
CA PRO A 154 -15.56 10.68 -3.99
C PRO A 154 -15.79 10.97 -5.48
N GLY A 155 -15.33 10.04 -6.33
CA GLY A 155 -15.64 10.03 -7.76
C GLY A 155 -16.98 9.37 -8.07
N LEU A 156 -17.64 9.83 -9.12
CA LEU A 156 -18.88 9.22 -9.59
C LEU A 156 -18.66 7.75 -9.98
N GLY A 157 -19.54 6.88 -9.54
CA GLY A 157 -19.47 5.43 -9.80
C GLY A 157 -18.46 4.66 -8.96
N LEU A 158 -17.80 5.31 -7.99
CA LEU A 158 -16.80 4.72 -7.10
C LEU A 158 -17.24 4.71 -5.62
N GLY A 159 -18.53 4.87 -5.33
CA GLY A 159 -19.05 5.14 -3.99
C GLY A 159 -18.55 4.19 -2.91
N LEU A 160 -18.65 2.86 -3.09
CA LEU A 160 -18.18 1.90 -2.08
C LEU A 160 -16.65 1.84 -2.00
N TYR A 161 -15.96 1.99 -3.13
CA TYR A 161 -14.50 2.07 -3.12
C TYR A 161 -14.05 3.29 -2.31
N SER A 162 -14.61 4.47 -2.59
CA SER A 162 -14.32 5.71 -1.86
C SER A 162 -14.60 5.56 -0.36
N THR A 163 -15.75 4.96 0.00
CA THR A 163 -16.10 4.65 1.40
C THR A 163 -15.04 3.76 2.07
N SER A 164 -14.62 2.69 1.39
CA SER A 164 -13.60 1.78 1.92
C SER A 164 -12.24 2.49 2.10
N LYS A 165 -11.89 3.39 1.19
CA LYS A 165 -10.63 4.14 1.27
C LYS A 165 -10.68 5.25 2.32
N ALA A 166 -11.84 5.87 2.55
CA ALA A 166 -12.05 6.79 3.68
C ALA A 166 -11.92 6.08 5.05
N ALA A 167 -12.45 4.85 5.15
CA ALA A 167 -12.27 4.03 6.36
C ALA A 167 -10.80 3.76 6.67
N ILE A 168 -9.96 3.56 5.65
CA ILE A 168 -8.50 3.37 5.81
C ILE A 168 -7.83 4.62 6.39
N LEU A 169 -8.28 5.83 6.04
CA LEU A 169 -7.73 7.05 6.63
C LEU A 169 -8.00 7.13 8.14
N MET A 170 -9.22 6.78 8.56
CA MET A 170 -9.56 6.77 9.98
C MET A 170 -8.85 5.62 10.72
N LEU A 171 -8.74 4.44 10.11
CA LEU A 171 -7.95 3.33 10.65
C LEU A 171 -6.49 3.77 10.90
N THR A 172 -5.86 4.42 9.92
CA THR A 172 -4.50 4.94 10.02
C THR A 172 -4.32 5.87 11.22
N LYS A 173 -5.26 6.81 11.42
CA LYS A 173 -5.22 7.76 12.54
C LYS A 173 -5.36 7.05 13.89
N ASN A 174 -6.25 6.04 13.98
CA ASN A 174 -6.41 5.26 15.21
C ASN A 174 -5.16 4.44 15.51
N GLN A 175 -4.58 3.75 14.51
CA GLN A 175 -3.32 3.03 14.66
C GLN A 175 -2.19 3.95 15.15
N ALA A 176 -2.05 5.13 14.56
CA ALA A 176 -1.05 6.11 14.99
C ALA A 176 -1.26 6.58 16.44
N LYS A 177 -2.51 6.86 16.80
CA LYS A 177 -2.88 7.35 18.14
C LYS A 177 -2.66 6.30 19.23
N GLU A 178 -3.05 5.05 18.96
CA GLU A 178 -3.01 3.98 19.96
C GLU A 178 -1.61 3.34 20.07
N TRP A 179 -0.87 3.22 18.95
CA TRP A 179 0.37 2.47 18.89
C TRP A 179 1.63 3.33 18.93
N GLY A 180 1.49 4.66 18.85
CA GLY A 180 2.61 5.60 18.96
C GLY A 180 3.43 5.44 20.26
N GLN A 181 2.76 5.10 21.37
CA GLN A 181 3.41 4.80 22.64
C GLN A 181 4.37 3.60 22.59
N TYR A 182 4.23 2.73 21.62
CA TYR A 182 5.08 1.56 21.39
C TYR A 182 6.19 1.83 20.35
N GLY A 183 6.35 3.08 19.90
CA GLY A 183 7.29 3.43 18.84
C GLY A 183 6.83 3.03 17.43
N ILE A 184 5.53 2.75 17.25
CA ILE A 184 4.98 2.34 15.96
C ILE A 184 4.29 3.52 15.29
N ARG A 185 4.66 3.79 14.03
CA ARG A 185 4.08 4.84 13.21
C ARG A 185 3.08 4.24 12.22
N ALA A 186 2.01 4.94 11.95
CA ALA A 186 1.05 4.57 10.91
C ALA A 186 0.70 5.79 10.06
N ASN A 187 0.82 5.67 8.74
CA ASN A 187 0.56 6.75 7.79
C ASN A 187 -0.20 6.24 6.56
N ALA A 188 -0.92 7.12 5.89
CA ALA A 188 -1.63 6.83 4.66
C ALA A 188 -1.02 7.58 3.47
N ILE A 189 -0.87 6.87 2.36
CA ILE A 189 -0.60 7.47 1.05
C ILE A 189 -1.91 7.46 0.27
N CYS A 190 -2.26 8.60 -0.33
CA CYS A 190 -3.40 8.79 -1.22
C CYS A 190 -2.89 9.03 -2.64
N PRO A 191 -2.66 7.97 -3.44
CA PRO A 191 -2.32 8.13 -4.84
C PRO A 191 -3.48 8.77 -5.62
N GLY A 192 -3.14 9.61 -6.58
CA GLY A 192 -4.06 10.06 -7.62
C GLY A 192 -4.25 8.98 -8.69
N LEU A 193 -4.38 9.42 -9.94
CA LEU A 193 -4.54 8.54 -11.09
C LEU A 193 -3.18 7.98 -11.53
N ILE A 194 -2.86 6.77 -11.11
CA ILE A 194 -1.61 6.07 -11.41
C ILE A 194 -1.85 5.04 -12.52
N GLN A 195 -0.95 5.00 -13.49
CA GLN A 195 -1.03 4.08 -14.64
C GLN A 195 -0.67 2.65 -14.22
N THR A 196 -1.68 1.83 -13.96
CA THR A 196 -1.55 0.43 -13.53
C THR A 196 -2.59 -0.44 -14.22
N LYS A 197 -2.49 -1.77 -14.07
CA LYS A 197 -3.58 -2.67 -14.50
C LYS A 197 -4.90 -2.42 -13.76
N PHE A 198 -4.84 -1.91 -12.53
CA PHE A 198 -6.03 -1.58 -11.75
C PHE A 198 -6.82 -0.41 -12.37
N SER A 199 -6.15 0.58 -12.91
CA SER A 199 -6.73 1.77 -13.56
C SER A 199 -6.84 1.64 -15.09
N ALA A 200 -6.67 0.43 -15.66
CA ALA A 200 -6.57 0.21 -17.10
C ALA A 200 -7.75 0.79 -17.88
N ALA A 201 -8.97 0.72 -17.34
CA ALA A 201 -10.16 1.27 -17.97
C ALA A 201 -10.06 2.79 -18.26
N LEU A 202 -9.23 3.52 -17.51
CA LEU A 202 -9.05 4.97 -17.66
C LEU A 202 -8.05 5.34 -18.78
N TRP A 203 -7.08 4.49 -19.09
CA TRP A 203 -5.98 4.84 -19.99
C TRP A 203 -5.88 3.96 -21.25
N THR A 204 -6.62 2.86 -21.35
CA THR A 204 -6.71 2.07 -22.58
C THR A 204 -7.62 2.73 -23.63
N ASN A 205 -8.45 3.68 -23.24
CA ASN A 205 -9.27 4.48 -24.13
C ASN A 205 -8.65 5.90 -24.26
N GLU A 206 -8.09 6.23 -25.42
CA GLU A 206 -7.40 7.51 -25.65
C GLU A 206 -8.27 8.75 -25.40
N LYS A 207 -9.56 8.71 -25.77
CA LYS A 207 -10.48 9.83 -25.53
C LYS A 207 -10.72 10.05 -24.04
N LEU A 208 -10.85 8.97 -23.28
CA LEU A 208 -11.02 9.01 -21.84
C LEU A 208 -9.74 9.48 -21.17
N LEU A 209 -8.59 8.93 -21.59
CA LEU A 209 -7.26 9.33 -21.10
C LEU A 209 -7.05 10.85 -21.27
N HIS A 210 -7.32 11.37 -22.47
CA HIS A 210 -7.16 12.82 -22.73
C HIS A 210 -8.09 13.68 -21.86
N LYS A 211 -9.33 13.22 -21.63
CA LYS A 211 -10.27 13.89 -20.72
C LYS A 211 -9.75 13.88 -19.29
N VAL A 212 -9.28 12.74 -18.80
CA VAL A 212 -8.73 12.56 -17.46
C VAL A 212 -7.47 13.42 -17.27
N GLN A 213 -6.55 13.42 -18.23
CA GLN A 213 -5.33 14.22 -18.15
C GLN A 213 -5.59 15.73 -18.01
N LYS A 214 -6.66 16.24 -18.63
CA LYS A 214 -7.07 17.64 -18.49
C LYS A 214 -7.51 18.03 -17.09
N THR A 215 -7.93 17.06 -16.27
CA THR A 215 -8.30 17.32 -14.86
C THR A 215 -7.13 17.24 -13.90
N ILE A 216 -5.93 16.92 -14.39
CA ILE A 216 -4.72 16.82 -13.57
C ILE A 216 -3.81 18.02 -13.89
N PRO A 217 -3.49 18.92 -12.97
CA PRO A 217 -2.63 20.06 -13.21
C PRO A 217 -1.26 19.72 -13.81
N SER A 218 -0.67 18.58 -13.43
CA SER A 218 0.57 18.10 -14.05
C SER A 218 0.41 17.59 -15.50
N GLY A 219 -0.82 17.51 -16.03
CA GLY A 219 -1.13 17.13 -17.41
C GLY A 219 -0.94 15.66 -17.75
N ARG A 220 -0.69 14.79 -16.76
CA ARG A 220 -0.44 13.36 -16.98
C ARG A 220 -0.91 12.50 -15.81
N MET A 221 -1.11 11.22 -16.06
CA MET A 221 -1.18 10.24 -15.00
C MET A 221 0.19 10.04 -14.34
N GLY A 222 0.19 9.69 -13.07
CA GLY A 222 1.39 9.26 -12.37
C GLY A 222 1.83 7.85 -12.78
N GLN A 223 3.10 7.54 -12.51
CA GLN A 223 3.66 6.19 -12.64
C GLN A 223 3.78 5.52 -11.26
N PRO A 224 3.73 4.19 -11.17
CA PRO A 224 3.90 3.47 -9.90
C PRO A 224 5.17 3.86 -9.14
N GLU A 225 6.25 4.13 -9.86
CA GLU A 225 7.57 4.50 -9.35
C GLU A 225 7.55 5.84 -8.58
N GLU A 226 6.60 6.72 -8.89
CA GLU A 226 6.45 8.01 -8.20
C GLU A 226 5.94 7.87 -6.76
N MET A 227 5.47 6.67 -6.37
CA MET A 227 5.11 6.35 -4.98
C MET A 227 6.32 5.93 -4.14
N ILE A 228 7.46 5.60 -4.75
CA ILE A 228 8.65 5.07 -4.05
C ILE A 228 9.18 6.08 -3.03
N GLY A 229 9.38 7.32 -3.44
CA GLY A 229 10.00 8.35 -2.58
C GLY A 229 9.21 8.56 -1.28
N LEU A 230 7.88 8.70 -1.40
CA LEU A 230 7.01 8.89 -0.26
C LEU A 230 6.95 7.64 0.63
N ALA A 231 6.84 6.45 0.05
CA ALA A 231 6.83 5.20 0.81
C ALA A 231 8.16 4.98 1.55
N THR A 232 9.29 5.30 0.92
CA THR A 232 10.61 5.20 1.56
C THR A 232 10.77 6.20 2.70
N LEU A 233 10.31 7.44 2.52
CA LEU A 233 10.27 8.45 3.59
C LEU A 233 9.49 7.92 4.80
N LEU A 234 8.29 7.42 4.59
CA LEU A 234 7.43 6.92 5.66
C LEU A 234 7.96 5.63 6.31
N ALA A 235 8.67 4.80 5.56
CA ALA A 235 9.26 3.55 6.05
C ALA A 235 10.51 3.75 6.90
N SER A 236 11.26 4.84 6.69
CA SER A 236 12.61 5.07 7.22
C SER A 236 12.65 6.04 8.40
N GLU A 237 13.85 6.25 8.94
CA GLU A 237 14.12 7.24 9.99
C GLU A 237 13.89 8.70 9.51
N ALA A 238 13.95 8.94 8.20
CA ALA A 238 13.59 10.24 7.64
C ALA A 238 12.14 10.65 7.96
N GLY A 239 11.25 9.66 8.15
CA GLY A 239 9.87 9.84 8.59
C GLY A 239 9.63 9.60 10.08
N SER A 240 10.65 9.57 10.93
CA SER A 240 10.53 9.17 12.35
C SER A 240 9.55 10.01 13.17
N TYR A 241 9.30 11.27 12.80
CA TYR A 241 8.32 12.14 13.45
C TYR A 241 6.98 12.24 12.70
N MET A 242 6.76 11.35 11.71
CA MET A 242 5.56 11.33 10.86
C MET A 242 4.67 10.15 11.26
N THR A 243 3.54 10.43 11.91
CA THR A 243 2.52 9.42 12.25
C THR A 243 1.11 10.03 12.21
N GLY A 244 0.11 9.25 11.79
CA GLY A 244 -1.27 9.70 11.59
C GLY A 244 -1.48 10.58 10.37
N GLY A 245 -0.45 10.80 9.56
CA GLY A 245 -0.48 11.65 8.38
C GLY A 245 -1.22 11.00 7.20
N VAL A 246 -1.79 11.87 6.37
CA VAL A 246 -2.42 11.53 5.08
C VAL A 246 -1.69 12.32 4.00
N TYR A 247 -1.00 11.63 3.11
CA TYR A 247 -0.12 12.24 2.12
C TYR A 247 -0.63 11.96 0.71
N THR A 248 -0.95 13.00 -0.03
CA THR A 248 -1.39 12.92 -1.43
C THR A 248 -0.20 12.96 -2.38
N ALA A 249 -0.25 12.10 -3.40
CA ALA A 249 0.67 12.11 -4.54
C ALA A 249 -0.18 11.93 -5.82
N ASP A 250 -0.69 13.03 -6.37
CA ASP A 250 -1.81 13.03 -7.32
C ASP A 250 -1.63 13.99 -8.52
N GLY A 251 -0.45 14.60 -8.65
CA GLY A 251 -0.19 15.58 -9.71
C GLY A 251 -1.05 16.86 -9.63
N GLY A 252 -1.64 17.12 -8.45
CA GLY A 252 -2.51 18.26 -8.20
C GLY A 252 -3.99 17.98 -8.48
N TYR A 253 -4.38 16.73 -8.73
CA TYR A 253 -5.77 16.36 -9.06
C TYR A 253 -6.79 16.89 -8.05
N MET A 254 -6.49 16.83 -6.75
CA MET A 254 -7.38 17.25 -5.67
C MET A 254 -7.65 18.76 -5.59
N ILE A 255 -6.80 19.57 -6.19
CA ILE A 255 -6.91 21.04 -6.19
C ILE A 255 -7.32 21.60 -7.58
N ALA A 256 -7.48 20.73 -8.56
CA ALA A 256 -8.02 21.11 -9.85
C ALA A 256 -9.54 21.32 -9.70
N GLY A 257 -9.99 22.56 -9.72
CA GLY A 257 -11.39 22.98 -9.57
C GLY A 257 -12.29 22.55 -10.73
#